data_231c6c9625616f38e5e61e2ac1628af1
#
_entry.id   231c6c9625616f38e5e61e2ac1628af1
#
_cell.length_a   1.000
_cell.length_b   1.000
_cell.length_c   1.000
_cell.angle_alpha   90.00
_cell.angle_beta   90.00
_cell.angle_gamma   90.00
#
_symmetry.space_group_name_H-M   'P 1'
#
loop_
_entity.id
_entity.type
_entity.pdbx_description
1 polymer ?
#
loop_
_entity_poly.entity_id
_entity_poly.type
_entity_poly.pdbx_seq_one_letter_code
_entity_poly.pdbx_strand_id
1 'polypeptide(L)'
;MKRNDIWRNRDFKVMLLKEIDEPFDSDLFIYEIKYDGVRAVMFVSPSEFVIKSRNGKDITNVFPELKSIQKLVKGKVIFDGEIISLENGLPSFSKVSKRTHLKNKSVIDVESKSNPVVFMAFDILYMDKDITELTLVERKKILNKFKDTDVFVKSVVFKSGKKLFREIKKLKMEGIVAKKINSSYHINERTDDFIKIKNFKSGSFFIGGYSYNKNGISLSLGEYIDDKFCFVGKVSLNSKYELYDKVLKLKESKNYFCNYKENINYVKPSLKCEVSYIERTLNNNLRQPVYKGSKI
;
A
#
# COMPACT_ATOMS: atom_id res chain seq x y z
N MET A 1 11.60 -19.22 26.16
CA MET A 1 10.24 -18.66 26.12
C MET A 1 9.44 -19.43 25.09
N LYS A 2 8.28 -20.02 25.45
CA LYS A 2 7.38 -20.58 24.43
C LYS A 2 6.89 -19.44 23.54
N ARG A 3 7.25 -19.46 22.25
CA ARG A 3 6.67 -18.51 21.27
C ARG A 3 5.14 -18.60 21.39
N ASN A 4 4.50 -17.46 21.55
CA ASN A 4 3.05 -17.40 21.48
C ASN A 4 2.62 -17.95 20.11
N ASP A 5 1.82 -19.00 20.10
CA ASP A 5 1.28 -19.61 18.89
C ASP A 5 0.52 -18.54 18.09
N ILE A 6 1.04 -18.15 16.92
CA ILE A 6 0.48 -17.07 16.06
C ILE A 6 -0.94 -17.41 15.55
N TRP A 7 -1.35 -18.71 15.56
CA TRP A 7 -2.72 -19.09 15.26
C TRP A 7 -3.68 -18.70 16.39
N ARG A 8 -3.26 -18.87 17.64
CA ARG A 8 -4.07 -18.52 18.82
C ARG A 8 -4.01 -17.03 19.11
N ASN A 9 -2.83 -16.45 19.01
CA ASN A 9 -2.62 -15.01 19.19
C ASN A 9 -2.73 -14.30 17.84
N ARG A 10 -3.95 -13.95 17.42
CA ARG A 10 -4.23 -13.28 16.16
C ARG A 10 -3.88 -11.80 16.14
N ASP A 11 -3.25 -11.29 17.18
CA ASP A 11 -2.84 -9.89 17.33
C ASP A 11 -1.34 -9.73 17.03
N PHE A 12 -0.87 -10.32 15.92
CA PHE A 12 0.46 -10.06 15.44
C PHE A 12 0.44 -9.07 14.27
N LYS A 13 1.48 -8.26 14.19
CA LYS A 13 1.67 -7.33 13.07
C LYS A 13 2.50 -7.99 11.99
N VAL A 14 2.15 -7.70 10.75
CA VAL A 14 2.87 -8.24 9.59
C VAL A 14 4.29 -7.67 9.44
N MET A 15 5.17 -8.41 8.78
CA MET A 15 6.49 -7.92 8.37
C MET A 15 6.38 -6.67 7.52
N LEU A 16 7.22 -5.67 7.80
CA LEU A 16 7.22 -4.38 7.12
C LEU A 16 8.26 -4.35 6.00
N LEU A 17 8.00 -3.54 4.98
CA LEU A 17 8.89 -3.38 3.82
C LEU A 17 9.82 -2.17 4.03
N LYS A 18 11.13 -2.32 3.77
CA LYS A 18 12.04 -1.19 3.55
C LYS A 18 11.71 -0.56 2.19
N GLU A 19 11.98 0.72 2.01
CA GLU A 19 11.76 1.42 0.74
C GLU A 19 13.10 1.90 0.18
N ILE A 20 13.31 1.68 -1.11
CA ILE A 20 14.40 2.25 -1.89
C ILE A 20 13.85 2.86 -3.19
N ASP A 21 14.61 3.75 -3.79
CA ASP A 21 14.16 4.50 -4.97
C ASP A 21 14.40 3.73 -6.28
N GLU A 22 15.51 2.96 -6.39
CA GLU A 22 15.95 2.37 -7.65
C GLU A 22 15.82 0.84 -7.66
N PRO A 23 15.32 0.25 -8.77
CA PRO A 23 15.27 -1.20 -8.92
C PRO A 23 16.65 -1.80 -9.15
N PHE A 24 16.86 -3.00 -8.62
CA PHE A 24 18.10 -3.76 -8.75
C PHE A 24 17.83 -5.21 -9.17
N ASP A 25 18.88 -5.89 -9.60
CA ASP A 25 18.90 -7.34 -9.82
C ASP A 25 19.89 -7.98 -8.87
N SER A 26 19.56 -9.14 -8.32
CA SER A 26 20.42 -9.95 -7.46
C SER A 26 19.91 -11.39 -7.40
N ASP A 27 20.80 -12.35 -7.42
CA ASP A 27 20.47 -13.78 -7.26
C ASP A 27 20.02 -14.14 -5.84
N LEU A 28 20.23 -13.24 -4.88
CA LEU A 28 19.76 -13.39 -3.50
C LEU A 28 18.28 -13.00 -3.33
N PHE A 29 17.64 -12.46 -4.36
CA PHE A 29 16.28 -11.94 -4.30
C PHE A 29 15.37 -12.52 -5.38
N ILE A 30 14.11 -12.68 -5.04
CA ILE A 30 13.01 -12.80 -5.99
C ILE A 30 12.23 -11.48 -6.01
N TYR A 31 11.52 -11.24 -7.10
CA TYR A 31 10.76 -10.01 -7.30
C TYR A 31 9.29 -10.34 -7.56
N GLU A 32 8.41 -9.57 -6.97
CA GLU A 32 6.96 -9.71 -7.11
C GLU A 32 6.33 -8.36 -7.43
N ILE A 33 5.17 -8.38 -8.05
CA ILE A 33 4.37 -7.16 -8.27
C ILE A 33 3.93 -6.63 -6.90
N LYS A 34 4.11 -5.32 -6.69
CA LYS A 34 3.48 -4.63 -5.57
C LYS A 34 2.06 -4.30 -5.96
N TYR A 35 1.14 -5.17 -5.53
CA TYR A 35 -0.27 -4.97 -5.74
C TYR A 35 -0.77 -3.79 -4.91
N ASP A 36 -1.63 -2.98 -5.50
CA ASP A 36 -2.25 -1.83 -4.85
C ASP A 36 -3.65 -2.21 -4.35
N GLY A 37 -3.71 -2.59 -3.10
CA GLY A 37 -4.90 -3.13 -2.46
C GLY A 37 -4.94 -2.91 -0.96
N VAL A 38 -5.51 -3.86 -0.27
CA VAL A 38 -5.62 -3.90 1.20
C VAL A 38 -4.88 -5.12 1.70
N ARG A 39 -3.70 -4.92 2.32
CA ARG A 39 -2.96 -6.03 2.93
C ARG A 39 -3.76 -6.69 4.03
N ALA A 40 -3.85 -7.99 3.95
CA ALA A 40 -4.61 -8.80 4.88
C ALA A 40 -3.90 -10.11 5.22
N VAL A 41 -4.10 -10.54 6.45
CA VAL A 41 -3.72 -11.87 6.94
C VAL A 41 -4.98 -12.69 7.08
N MET A 42 -5.03 -13.86 6.44
CA MET A 42 -6.15 -14.79 6.52
C MET A 42 -5.80 -15.98 7.40
N PHE A 43 -6.62 -16.20 8.41
CA PHE A 43 -6.64 -17.41 9.24
C PHE A 43 -7.71 -18.33 8.71
N VAL A 44 -7.31 -19.45 8.12
CA VAL A 44 -8.20 -20.34 7.37
C VAL A 44 -8.08 -21.78 7.89
N SER A 45 -9.18 -22.40 8.22
CA SER A 45 -9.31 -23.85 8.48
C SER A 45 -10.65 -24.34 7.94
N PRO A 46 -10.92 -25.63 7.90
CA PRO A 46 -12.24 -26.16 7.49
C PRO A 46 -13.42 -25.58 8.29
N SER A 47 -13.19 -25.25 9.57
CA SER A 47 -14.23 -24.74 10.50
C SER A 47 -14.14 -23.24 10.76
N GLU A 48 -13.06 -22.57 10.35
CA GLU A 48 -12.83 -21.19 10.75
C GLU A 48 -12.25 -20.36 9.58
N PHE A 49 -12.75 -19.13 9.45
CA PHE A 49 -12.29 -18.17 8.45
C PHE A 49 -12.32 -16.76 9.05
N VAL A 50 -11.14 -16.16 9.18
CA VAL A 50 -10.96 -14.80 9.71
C VAL A 50 -9.97 -14.03 8.86
N ILE A 51 -10.32 -12.79 8.53
CA ILE A 51 -9.43 -11.84 7.80
C ILE A 51 -9.10 -10.68 8.71
N LYS A 52 -7.82 -10.45 8.94
CA LYS A 52 -7.31 -9.27 9.65
C LYS A 52 -6.59 -8.34 8.67
N SER A 53 -6.92 -7.05 8.72
CA SER A 53 -6.15 -6.02 8.00
C SER A 53 -4.75 -5.88 8.59
N ARG A 54 -3.86 -5.18 7.88
CA ARG A 54 -2.50 -4.85 8.35
C ARG A 54 -2.44 -4.31 9.78
N ASN A 55 -3.48 -3.58 10.23
CA ASN A 55 -3.55 -2.96 11.56
C ASN A 55 -4.29 -3.85 12.59
N GLY A 56 -4.56 -5.12 12.27
CA GLY A 56 -5.23 -6.07 13.15
C GLY A 56 -6.76 -5.96 13.19
N LYS A 57 -7.36 -4.99 12.46
CA LYS A 57 -8.82 -4.86 12.40
C LYS A 57 -9.43 -6.07 11.68
N ASP A 58 -10.49 -6.66 12.26
CA ASP A 58 -11.29 -7.69 11.61
C ASP A 58 -12.10 -7.10 10.45
N ILE A 59 -11.91 -7.68 9.26
CA ILE A 59 -12.57 -7.28 8.03
C ILE A 59 -13.25 -8.49 7.34
N THR A 60 -13.45 -9.58 8.08
CA THR A 60 -14.00 -10.84 7.58
C THR A 60 -15.34 -10.64 6.88
N ASN A 61 -16.25 -9.90 7.51
CA ASN A 61 -17.61 -9.69 6.99
C ASN A 61 -17.68 -8.75 5.79
N VAL A 62 -16.58 -8.04 5.48
CA VAL A 62 -16.54 -7.11 4.35
C VAL A 62 -16.33 -7.82 3.01
N PHE A 63 -15.71 -9.01 3.05
CA PHE A 63 -15.33 -9.79 1.87
C PHE A 63 -15.87 -11.23 1.93
N PRO A 64 -17.21 -11.44 1.94
CA PRO A 64 -17.82 -12.76 2.11
C PRO A 64 -17.46 -13.75 0.99
N GLU A 65 -17.16 -13.25 -0.23
CA GLU A 65 -16.73 -14.06 -1.38
C GLU A 65 -15.45 -14.84 -1.10
N LEU A 66 -14.53 -14.29 -0.29
CA LEU A 66 -13.26 -14.93 0.05
C LEU A 66 -13.44 -16.16 0.97
N LYS A 67 -14.61 -16.34 1.58
CA LYS A 67 -14.88 -17.51 2.44
C LYS A 67 -14.72 -18.84 1.69
N SER A 68 -14.90 -18.85 0.38
CA SER A 68 -14.70 -20.05 -0.45
C SER A 68 -13.27 -20.60 -0.41
N ILE A 69 -12.27 -19.79 0.01
CA ILE A 69 -10.88 -20.21 0.24
C ILE A 69 -10.78 -21.34 1.30
N GLN A 70 -11.74 -21.45 2.21
CA GLN A 70 -11.80 -22.58 3.17
C GLN A 70 -11.76 -23.94 2.48
N LYS A 71 -12.29 -24.06 1.26
CA LYS A 71 -12.29 -25.30 0.48
C LYS A 71 -10.90 -25.74 0.01
N LEU A 72 -9.92 -24.83 0.05
CA LEU A 72 -8.54 -25.13 -0.36
C LEU A 72 -7.70 -25.73 0.75
N VAL A 73 -8.15 -25.66 2.02
CA VAL A 73 -7.36 -26.08 3.17
C VAL A 73 -7.96 -27.33 3.84
N LYS A 74 -7.10 -28.21 4.35
CA LYS A 74 -7.49 -29.38 5.14
C LYS A 74 -7.18 -29.21 6.64
N GLY A 75 -6.28 -28.30 6.97
CA GLY A 75 -5.82 -27.96 8.32
C GLY A 75 -5.82 -26.46 8.56
N LYS A 76 -5.08 -26.03 9.56
CA LYS A 76 -4.93 -24.62 9.93
C LYS A 76 -3.86 -23.95 9.08
N VAL A 77 -4.21 -22.85 8.40
CA VAL A 77 -3.31 -22.11 7.52
C VAL A 77 -3.43 -20.63 7.79
N ILE A 78 -2.29 -19.92 7.81
CA ILE A 78 -2.25 -18.45 7.80
C ILE A 78 -1.59 -18.01 6.49
N PHE A 79 -2.34 -17.29 5.67
CA PHE A 79 -1.81 -16.62 4.48
C PHE A 79 -1.58 -15.13 4.74
N ASP A 80 -0.49 -14.58 4.18
CA ASP A 80 -0.26 -13.15 4.06
C ASP A 80 -0.42 -12.75 2.60
N GLY A 81 -1.20 -11.73 2.33
CA GLY A 81 -1.53 -11.34 0.97
C GLY A 81 -2.11 -9.94 0.86
N GLU A 82 -2.52 -9.60 -0.36
CA GLU A 82 -3.19 -8.35 -0.69
C GLU A 82 -4.58 -8.65 -1.25
N ILE A 83 -5.62 -8.03 -0.69
CA ILE A 83 -6.96 -8.05 -1.26
C ILE A 83 -7.02 -6.97 -2.32
N ILE A 84 -7.29 -7.33 -3.55
CA ILE A 84 -7.40 -6.42 -4.68
C ILE A 84 -8.76 -6.50 -5.34
N SER A 85 -9.22 -5.40 -5.91
CA SER A 85 -10.31 -5.34 -6.88
C SER A 85 -9.73 -4.97 -8.24
N LEU A 86 -10.24 -5.56 -9.30
CA LEU A 86 -9.77 -5.30 -10.65
C LEU A 86 -10.66 -4.29 -11.38
N GLU A 87 -10.02 -3.43 -12.16
CA GLU A 87 -10.67 -2.52 -13.10
C GLU A 87 -9.91 -2.58 -14.41
N ASN A 88 -10.59 -2.97 -15.48
CA ASN A 88 -9.96 -3.22 -16.77
C ASN A 88 -8.73 -4.15 -16.70
N GLY A 89 -8.80 -5.17 -15.83
CA GLY A 89 -7.73 -6.15 -15.63
C GLY A 89 -6.56 -5.69 -14.75
N LEU A 90 -6.58 -4.46 -14.24
CA LEU A 90 -5.54 -3.91 -13.36
C LEU A 90 -6.06 -3.69 -11.93
N PRO A 91 -5.21 -3.79 -10.90
CA PRO A 91 -5.58 -3.48 -9.52
C PRO A 91 -6.08 -2.04 -9.38
N SER A 92 -7.21 -1.84 -8.70
CA SER A 92 -7.80 -0.54 -8.40
C SER A 92 -7.96 -0.37 -6.89
N PHE A 93 -7.06 0.41 -6.28
CA PHE A 93 -7.14 0.72 -4.86
C PHE A 93 -8.45 1.45 -4.50
N SER A 94 -8.93 2.34 -5.36
CA SER A 94 -10.14 3.10 -5.10
C SER A 94 -11.38 2.20 -4.93
N LYS A 95 -11.47 1.12 -5.72
CA LYS A 95 -12.56 0.13 -5.63
C LYS A 95 -12.48 -0.68 -4.34
N VAL A 96 -11.32 -1.29 -4.04
CA VAL A 96 -11.18 -2.12 -2.84
C VAL A 96 -11.27 -1.28 -1.57
N SER A 97 -10.71 -0.05 -1.56
CA SER A 97 -10.78 0.86 -0.42
C SER A 97 -12.22 1.25 -0.07
N LYS A 98 -13.06 1.55 -1.06
CA LYS A 98 -14.49 1.82 -0.83
C LYS A 98 -15.17 0.65 -0.12
N ARG A 99 -14.88 -0.58 -0.51
CA ARG A 99 -15.44 -1.77 0.13
C ARG A 99 -15.06 -1.89 1.60
N THR A 100 -13.83 -1.54 2.00
CA THR A 100 -13.40 -1.64 3.41
C THR A 100 -14.19 -0.76 4.38
N HIS A 101 -14.93 0.22 3.88
CA HIS A 101 -15.75 1.14 4.67
C HIS A 101 -17.23 0.76 4.73
N LEU A 102 -17.64 -0.29 4.00
CA LEU A 102 -19.02 -0.76 4.01
C LEU A 102 -19.37 -1.39 5.37
N LYS A 103 -20.57 -1.06 5.84
CA LYS A 103 -21.12 -1.58 7.11
C LYS A 103 -22.45 -2.31 6.91
N ASN A 104 -23.19 -1.91 5.87
CA ASN A 104 -24.50 -2.49 5.57
C ASN A 104 -24.34 -3.84 4.86
N LYS A 105 -24.88 -4.90 5.47
CA LYS A 105 -24.76 -6.28 4.96
C LYS A 105 -25.33 -6.43 3.55
N SER A 106 -26.49 -5.85 3.27
CA SER A 106 -27.13 -5.97 1.93
C SER A 106 -26.26 -5.32 0.86
N VAL A 107 -25.61 -4.17 1.16
CA VAL A 107 -24.68 -3.52 0.24
C VAL A 107 -23.43 -4.38 0.04
N ILE A 108 -22.89 -4.97 1.12
CA ILE A 108 -21.73 -5.88 1.03
C ILE A 108 -22.08 -7.09 0.16
N ASP A 109 -23.25 -7.68 0.31
CA ASP A 109 -23.69 -8.84 -0.47
C ASP A 109 -23.83 -8.51 -1.96
N VAL A 110 -24.32 -7.32 -2.30
CA VAL A 110 -24.40 -6.82 -3.69
C VAL A 110 -22.99 -6.59 -4.24
N GLU A 111 -22.17 -5.86 -3.53
CA GLU A 111 -20.80 -5.54 -3.96
C GLU A 111 -19.90 -6.77 -4.09
N SER A 112 -20.09 -7.80 -3.26
CA SER A 112 -19.34 -9.05 -3.39
C SER A 112 -19.58 -9.80 -4.70
N LYS A 113 -20.72 -9.52 -5.37
CA LYS A 113 -21.10 -10.12 -6.64
C LYS A 113 -20.78 -9.22 -7.83
N SER A 114 -21.04 -7.91 -7.70
CA SER A 114 -20.85 -6.93 -8.78
C SER A 114 -19.41 -6.42 -8.91
N ASN A 115 -18.67 -6.43 -7.82
CA ASN A 115 -17.28 -5.99 -7.75
C ASN A 115 -16.46 -6.93 -6.85
N PRO A 116 -16.34 -8.23 -7.23
CA PRO A 116 -15.64 -9.22 -6.42
C PRO A 116 -14.16 -8.86 -6.26
N VAL A 117 -13.59 -9.32 -5.15
CA VAL A 117 -12.16 -9.15 -4.87
C VAL A 117 -11.40 -10.46 -5.03
N VAL A 118 -10.10 -10.34 -5.26
CA VAL A 118 -9.16 -11.45 -5.30
C VAL A 118 -8.14 -11.28 -4.17
N PHE A 119 -7.84 -12.36 -3.47
CA PHE A 119 -6.73 -12.40 -2.52
C PHE A 119 -5.46 -12.86 -3.22
N MET A 120 -4.51 -11.94 -3.38
CA MET A 120 -3.18 -12.21 -3.95
C MET A 120 -2.26 -12.70 -2.84
N ALA A 121 -2.16 -14.03 -2.69
CA ALA A 121 -1.31 -14.65 -1.66
C ALA A 121 0.16 -14.53 -2.02
N PHE A 122 0.97 -13.86 -1.21
CA PHE A 122 2.40 -13.70 -1.45
C PHE A 122 3.28 -14.35 -0.36
N ASP A 123 2.71 -14.82 0.75
CA ASP A 123 3.42 -15.61 1.75
C ASP A 123 2.46 -16.54 2.52
N ILE A 124 3.04 -17.51 3.24
CA ILE A 124 2.33 -18.41 4.14
C ILE A 124 3.13 -18.51 5.44
N LEU A 125 2.44 -18.33 6.57
CA LEU A 125 3.08 -18.18 7.88
C LEU A 125 2.80 -19.37 8.81
N TYR A 126 1.76 -20.13 8.52
CA TYR A 126 1.31 -21.25 9.34
C TYR A 126 0.75 -22.36 8.48
N MET A 127 1.11 -23.60 8.76
CA MET A 127 0.59 -24.83 8.15
C MET A 127 0.55 -25.91 9.22
N ASP A 128 -0.57 -25.96 9.99
CA ASP A 128 -0.76 -26.74 11.21
C ASP A 128 0.30 -26.48 12.33
N LYS A 129 1.34 -25.73 12.01
CA LYS A 129 2.39 -25.20 12.91
C LYS A 129 2.93 -23.88 12.37
N ASP A 130 3.58 -23.11 13.24
CA ASP A 130 4.29 -21.90 12.85
C ASP A 130 5.46 -22.27 11.92
N ILE A 131 5.51 -21.60 10.76
CA ILE A 131 6.57 -21.78 9.73
C ILE A 131 7.27 -20.47 9.40
N THR A 132 7.13 -19.44 10.23
CA THR A 132 7.77 -18.14 10.02
C THR A 132 9.29 -18.21 10.02
N GLU A 133 9.90 -19.19 10.68
CA GLU A 133 11.35 -19.43 10.68
C GLU A 133 11.89 -20.11 9.42
N LEU A 134 11.02 -20.72 8.61
CA LEU A 134 11.45 -21.26 7.34
C LEU A 134 11.91 -20.14 6.41
N THR A 135 12.82 -20.46 5.50
CA THR A 135 13.21 -19.53 4.45
C THR A 135 12.04 -19.17 3.53
N LEU A 136 12.06 -18.01 2.89
CA LEU A 136 11.04 -17.60 1.94
C LEU A 136 10.83 -18.65 0.83
N VAL A 137 11.91 -19.26 0.33
CA VAL A 137 11.82 -20.31 -0.70
C VAL A 137 11.03 -21.52 -0.18
N GLU A 138 11.26 -21.95 1.05
CA GLU A 138 10.51 -23.06 1.65
C GLU A 138 9.03 -22.70 1.83
N ARG A 139 8.74 -21.50 2.35
CA ARG A 139 7.36 -21.02 2.48
C ARG A 139 6.65 -20.91 1.12
N LYS A 140 7.33 -20.42 0.08
CA LYS A 140 6.82 -20.39 -1.30
C LYS A 140 6.53 -21.78 -1.85
N LYS A 141 7.39 -22.77 -1.60
CA LYS A 141 7.14 -24.18 -1.96
C LYS A 141 5.86 -24.72 -1.31
N ILE A 142 5.62 -24.36 -0.05
CA ILE A 142 4.39 -24.74 0.65
C ILE A 142 3.17 -24.01 0.04
N LEU A 143 3.27 -22.70 -0.16
CA LEU A 143 2.21 -21.88 -0.77
C LEU A 143 1.82 -22.40 -2.17
N ASN A 144 2.80 -22.83 -2.95
CA ASN A 144 2.57 -23.36 -4.31
C ASN A 144 1.77 -24.67 -4.37
N LYS A 145 1.56 -25.36 -3.24
CA LYS A 145 0.69 -26.56 -3.18
C LYS A 145 -0.81 -26.20 -3.27
N PHE A 146 -1.19 -24.95 -2.99
CA PHE A 146 -2.57 -24.49 -3.10
C PHE A 146 -2.89 -24.15 -4.55
N LYS A 147 -4.10 -24.51 -5.00
CA LYS A 147 -4.58 -24.18 -6.34
C LYS A 147 -5.06 -22.74 -6.39
N ASP A 148 -4.79 -22.06 -7.50
CA ASP A 148 -5.42 -20.76 -7.78
C ASP A 148 -6.93 -20.98 -8.08
N THR A 149 -7.71 -19.98 -7.71
CA THR A 149 -9.16 -19.90 -7.95
C THR A 149 -9.52 -18.48 -8.35
N ASP A 150 -10.77 -18.22 -8.65
CA ASP A 150 -11.25 -16.87 -9.00
C ASP A 150 -11.04 -15.84 -7.89
N VAL A 151 -10.93 -16.28 -6.62
CA VAL A 151 -10.79 -15.40 -5.45
C VAL A 151 -9.47 -15.58 -4.69
N PHE A 152 -8.64 -16.55 -5.05
CA PHE A 152 -7.33 -16.82 -4.45
C PHE A 152 -6.30 -17.08 -5.53
N VAL A 153 -5.32 -16.21 -5.65
CA VAL A 153 -4.25 -16.32 -6.64
C VAL A 153 -2.90 -16.10 -5.95
N LYS A 154 -1.93 -16.93 -6.29
CA LYS A 154 -0.56 -16.77 -5.79
C LYS A 154 0.17 -15.66 -6.55
N SER A 155 0.90 -14.82 -5.83
CA SER A 155 1.77 -13.81 -6.44
C SER A 155 2.84 -14.45 -7.32
N VAL A 156 2.96 -13.97 -8.55
CA VAL A 156 3.96 -14.45 -9.52
C VAL A 156 5.34 -13.95 -9.14
N VAL A 157 6.33 -14.84 -9.25
CA VAL A 157 7.73 -14.58 -8.92
C VAL A 157 8.54 -14.32 -10.20
N PHE A 158 9.36 -13.29 -10.19
CA PHE A 158 10.25 -12.89 -11.27
C PHE A 158 11.71 -12.92 -10.81
N LYS A 159 12.63 -13.20 -11.75
CA LYS A 159 14.08 -13.26 -11.49
C LYS A 159 14.77 -11.89 -11.62
N SER A 160 14.20 -10.94 -12.37
CA SER A 160 14.82 -9.63 -12.62
C SER A 160 13.89 -8.52 -12.15
N GLY A 161 14.33 -7.77 -11.13
CA GLY A 161 13.62 -6.58 -10.62
C GLY A 161 13.61 -5.44 -11.61
N LYS A 162 14.72 -5.21 -12.32
CA LYS A 162 14.83 -4.15 -13.34
C LYS A 162 13.91 -4.40 -14.53
N LYS A 163 13.81 -5.65 -15.01
CA LYS A 163 12.89 -6.00 -16.10
C LYS A 163 11.44 -5.86 -15.64
N LEU A 164 11.10 -6.42 -14.49
CA LEU A 164 9.75 -6.31 -13.93
C LEU A 164 9.36 -4.84 -13.73
N PHE A 165 10.23 -4.03 -13.15
CA PHE A 165 9.93 -2.62 -12.88
C PHE A 165 9.66 -1.81 -14.15
N ARG A 166 10.37 -2.12 -15.27
CA ARG A 166 10.09 -1.49 -16.57
C ARG A 166 8.67 -1.80 -17.06
N GLU A 167 8.21 -3.03 -16.92
CA GLU A 167 6.82 -3.41 -17.30
C GLU A 167 5.79 -2.77 -16.37
N ILE A 168 6.07 -2.73 -15.06
CA ILE A 168 5.25 -2.03 -14.06
C ILE A 168 5.08 -0.54 -14.42
N LYS A 169 6.15 0.12 -14.88
CA LYS A 169 6.07 1.53 -15.36
C LYS A 169 5.14 1.69 -16.55
N LYS A 170 5.24 0.79 -17.55
CA LYS A 170 4.37 0.81 -18.75
C LYS A 170 2.89 0.64 -18.36
N LEU A 171 2.62 -0.30 -17.46
CA LEU A 171 1.28 -0.59 -16.96
C LEU A 171 0.77 0.42 -15.93
N LYS A 172 1.58 1.40 -15.53
CA LYS A 172 1.28 2.43 -14.51
C LYS A 172 0.88 1.82 -13.15
N MET A 173 1.40 0.64 -12.81
CA MET A 173 1.15 -0.02 -11.54
C MET A 173 2.02 0.57 -10.42
N GLU A 174 1.74 0.21 -9.15
CA GLU A 174 2.31 0.84 -7.95
C GLU A 174 3.83 0.63 -7.81
N GLY A 175 4.35 -0.54 -8.20
CA GLY A 175 5.77 -0.86 -8.04
C GLY A 175 6.03 -2.36 -7.95
N ILE A 176 7.16 -2.70 -7.36
CA ILE A 176 7.59 -4.08 -7.11
C ILE A 176 8.03 -4.27 -5.66
N VAL A 177 8.10 -5.55 -5.24
CA VAL A 177 8.70 -5.96 -3.96
C VAL A 177 9.81 -6.96 -4.25
N ALA A 178 11.04 -6.63 -3.84
CA ALA A 178 12.16 -7.55 -3.79
C ALA A 178 12.15 -8.28 -2.46
N LYS A 179 12.27 -9.60 -2.47
CA LYS A 179 12.24 -10.46 -1.28
C LYS A 179 13.45 -11.39 -1.27
N LYS A 180 14.24 -11.37 -0.20
CA LYS A 180 15.42 -12.19 -0.05
C LYS A 180 15.04 -13.66 0.12
N ILE A 181 15.60 -14.54 -0.69
CA ILE A 181 15.19 -15.95 -0.84
C ILE A 181 15.39 -16.77 0.44
N ASN A 182 16.45 -16.49 1.21
CA ASN A 182 16.81 -17.22 2.43
C ASN A 182 16.31 -16.54 3.72
N SER A 183 15.41 -15.53 3.63
CA SER A 183 14.92 -14.84 4.81
C SER A 183 13.78 -15.58 5.51
N SER A 184 13.77 -15.55 6.84
CA SER A 184 12.61 -15.85 7.65
C SER A 184 11.56 -14.74 7.56
N TYR A 185 10.40 -14.93 8.16
CA TYR A 185 9.37 -13.89 8.23
C TYR A 185 9.45 -13.15 9.57
N HIS A 186 9.91 -11.91 9.55
CA HIS A 186 10.12 -11.06 10.73
C HIS A 186 8.85 -10.34 11.14
N ILE A 187 8.11 -10.91 12.11
CA ILE A 187 6.85 -10.35 12.60
C ILE A 187 7.08 -8.95 13.20
N ASN A 188 6.31 -7.96 12.75
CA ASN A 188 6.35 -6.55 13.21
C ASN A 188 7.68 -5.82 12.99
N GLU A 189 8.57 -6.36 12.17
CA GLU A 189 9.89 -5.79 11.93
C GLU A 189 10.01 -5.24 10.50
N ARG A 190 10.91 -4.29 10.33
CA ARG A 190 11.35 -3.75 9.05
C ARG A 190 12.82 -4.08 8.86
N THR A 191 13.10 -4.99 7.95
CA THR A 191 14.45 -5.46 7.62
C THR A 191 14.78 -5.16 6.17
N ASP A 192 16.03 -5.43 5.78
CA ASP A 192 16.48 -5.37 4.39
C ASP A 192 16.09 -6.61 3.57
N ASP A 193 15.38 -7.55 4.19
CA ASP A 193 14.99 -8.79 3.52
C ASP A 193 13.79 -8.59 2.58
N PHE A 194 12.89 -7.63 2.90
CA PHE A 194 11.75 -7.28 2.05
C PHE A 194 11.78 -5.79 1.70
N ILE A 195 11.99 -5.49 0.42
CA ILE A 195 12.24 -4.15 -0.09
C ILE A 195 11.19 -3.79 -1.13
N LYS A 196 10.49 -2.67 -0.94
CA LYS A 196 9.58 -2.13 -1.94
C LYS A 196 10.26 -1.06 -2.78
N ILE A 197 9.99 -1.08 -4.07
CA ILE A 197 10.41 -0.07 -5.04
C ILE A 197 9.14 0.45 -5.72
N LYS A 198 8.81 1.73 -5.51
CA LYS A 198 7.58 2.33 -6.00
C LYS A 198 7.78 3.04 -7.33
N ASN A 199 6.79 2.94 -8.19
CA ASN A 199 6.73 3.67 -9.45
C ASN A 199 6.19 5.08 -9.22
N PHE A 200 7.02 5.96 -8.65
CA PHE A 200 6.65 7.33 -8.44
C PHE A 200 6.63 8.14 -9.74
N LYS A 201 5.62 8.99 -9.87
CA LYS A 201 5.60 10.13 -10.78
C LYS A 201 6.20 11.33 -10.06
N SER A 202 6.73 12.28 -10.81
CA SER A 202 7.23 13.55 -10.26
C SER A 202 6.50 14.72 -10.89
N GLY A 203 6.34 15.79 -10.12
CA GLY A 203 5.74 17.03 -10.58
C GLY A 203 6.12 18.21 -9.70
N SER A 204 6.02 19.41 -10.25
CA SER A 204 6.26 20.67 -9.56
C SER A 204 4.93 21.33 -9.24
N PHE A 205 4.70 21.63 -7.94
CA PHE A 205 3.43 22.17 -7.45
C PHE A 205 3.67 23.46 -6.68
N PHE A 206 2.74 24.41 -6.80
CA PHE A 206 2.74 25.62 -6.00
C PHE A 206 2.35 25.35 -4.56
N ILE A 207 2.93 26.14 -3.65
CA ILE A 207 2.57 26.16 -2.24
C ILE A 207 1.52 27.25 -2.05
N GLY A 208 0.31 26.88 -1.66
CA GLY A 208 -0.81 27.82 -1.40
C GLY A 208 -1.12 27.99 0.07
N GLY A 209 -0.45 27.24 0.95
CA GLY A 209 -0.59 27.36 2.40
C GLY A 209 0.20 26.31 3.15
N TYR A 210 0.25 26.45 4.48
CA TYR A 210 0.90 25.49 5.36
C TYR A 210 0.21 25.42 6.74
N SER A 211 0.38 24.31 7.43
CA SER A 211 0.00 24.12 8.82
C SER A 211 1.14 23.45 9.59
N TYR A 212 1.26 23.73 10.88
CA TYR A 212 2.24 23.09 11.75
C TYR A 212 1.88 21.63 12.03
N ASN A 213 2.86 20.76 12.13
CA ASN A 213 2.75 19.38 12.56
C ASN A 213 3.89 19.01 13.53
N LYS A 214 3.86 17.79 14.07
CA LYS A 214 4.86 17.33 15.08
C LYS A 214 6.31 17.39 14.61
N ASN A 215 6.56 17.32 13.29
CA ASN A 215 7.93 17.18 12.73
C ASN A 215 8.31 18.36 11.81
N GLY A 216 7.56 19.46 11.82
CA GLY A 216 7.78 20.61 10.97
C GLY A 216 6.46 21.22 10.49
N ILE A 217 6.27 21.31 9.17
CA ILE A 217 5.04 21.84 8.57
C ILE A 217 4.48 20.87 7.54
N SER A 218 3.18 21.01 7.28
CA SER A 218 2.48 20.35 6.16
C SER A 218 2.14 21.41 5.13
N LEU A 219 2.72 21.31 3.93
CA LEU A 219 2.45 22.20 2.81
C LEU A 219 1.16 21.79 2.11
N SER A 220 0.26 22.74 1.88
CA SER A 220 -0.90 22.56 1.01
C SER A 220 -0.52 22.95 -0.40
N LEU A 221 -0.57 21.96 -1.30
CA LEU A 221 -0.10 22.06 -2.69
C LEU A 221 -1.26 22.38 -3.63
N GLY A 222 -0.96 23.16 -4.66
CA GLY A 222 -1.90 23.48 -5.71
C GLY A 222 -1.28 23.62 -7.08
N GLU A 223 -2.15 23.60 -8.06
CA GLU A 223 -1.84 23.87 -9.46
C GLU A 223 -2.98 24.67 -10.10
N TYR A 224 -2.69 25.35 -11.21
CA TYR A 224 -3.71 26.03 -11.99
C TYR A 224 -4.36 25.06 -12.97
N ILE A 225 -5.68 24.95 -12.92
CA ILE A 225 -6.55 24.17 -13.80
C ILE A 225 -7.64 25.12 -14.29
N ASP A 226 -7.72 25.36 -15.58
CA ASP A 226 -8.67 26.31 -16.21
C ASP A 226 -8.68 27.65 -15.46
N ASP A 227 -7.49 28.23 -15.28
CA ASP A 227 -7.21 29.52 -14.59
C ASP A 227 -7.63 29.57 -13.10
N LYS A 228 -8.08 28.46 -12.52
CA LYS A 228 -8.40 28.34 -11.11
C LYS A 228 -7.28 27.65 -10.34
N PHE A 229 -6.88 28.21 -9.23
CA PHE A 229 -5.88 27.60 -8.36
C PHE A 229 -6.54 26.48 -7.52
N CYS A 230 -6.27 25.23 -7.87
CA CYS A 230 -6.90 24.07 -7.26
C CYS A 230 -5.94 23.35 -6.32
N PHE A 231 -6.43 22.98 -5.14
CA PHE A 231 -5.73 22.12 -4.19
C PHE A 231 -5.58 20.71 -4.78
N VAL A 232 -4.38 20.14 -4.64
CA VAL A 232 -4.06 18.80 -5.15
C VAL A 232 -3.47 17.87 -4.09
N GLY A 233 -3.20 18.36 -2.89
CA GLY A 233 -2.70 17.49 -1.81
C GLY A 233 -1.86 18.21 -0.78
N LYS A 234 -1.40 17.44 0.22
CA LYS A 234 -0.50 17.91 1.26
C LYS A 234 0.78 17.12 1.28
N VAL A 235 1.91 17.77 1.57
CA VAL A 235 3.19 17.09 1.78
C VAL A 235 3.86 17.62 3.05
N SER A 236 4.43 16.70 3.85
CA SER A 236 5.19 17.09 5.04
C SER A 236 6.57 17.61 4.66
N LEU A 237 6.97 18.72 5.29
CA LEU A 237 8.27 19.34 5.15
C LEU A 237 8.93 19.48 6.53
N ASN A 238 10.09 18.84 6.67
CA ASN A 238 10.87 18.91 7.90
C ASN A 238 11.70 20.20 7.93
N SER A 239 11.99 20.73 9.13
CA SER A 239 12.77 21.95 9.35
C SER A 239 14.21 21.93 8.81
N LYS A 240 14.74 20.73 8.52
CA LYS A 240 16.10 20.61 7.93
C LYS A 240 16.20 21.06 6.47
N TYR A 241 15.09 21.23 5.77
CA TYR A 241 15.08 21.66 4.39
C TYR A 241 15.04 23.18 4.27
N GLU A 242 15.87 23.77 3.43
CA GLU A 242 15.94 25.23 3.19
C GLU A 242 14.57 25.84 2.81
N LEU A 243 13.73 25.10 2.10
CA LEU A 243 12.38 25.53 1.75
C LEU A 243 11.51 25.82 2.99
N TYR A 244 11.79 25.18 4.13
CA TYR A 244 11.03 25.39 5.37
C TYR A 244 11.08 26.87 5.80
N ASP A 245 12.28 27.44 5.92
CA ASP A 245 12.45 28.84 6.33
C ASP A 245 11.92 29.81 5.28
N LYS A 246 12.03 29.47 3.99
CA LYS A 246 11.46 30.28 2.90
C LYS A 246 9.94 30.35 3.00
N VAL A 247 9.27 29.24 3.29
CA VAL A 247 7.80 29.20 3.45
C VAL A 247 7.36 30.00 4.65
N LEU A 248 8.04 29.90 5.80
CA LEU A 248 7.69 30.65 7.00
C LEU A 248 7.88 32.17 6.87
N LYS A 249 8.73 32.63 5.97
CA LYS A 249 8.94 34.06 5.64
C LYS A 249 7.89 34.61 4.68
N LEU A 250 7.04 33.77 4.08
CA LEU A 250 5.95 34.26 3.22
C LEU A 250 4.92 35.01 4.04
N LYS A 251 4.47 36.15 3.50
CA LYS A 251 3.36 36.89 4.13
C LYS A 251 2.07 36.09 4.03
N GLU A 252 1.33 36.09 5.13
CA GLU A 252 -0.03 35.54 5.16
C GLU A 252 -0.91 36.25 4.12
N SER A 253 -1.83 35.50 3.53
CA SER A 253 -2.66 35.97 2.43
C SER A 253 -4.06 35.38 2.52
N LYS A 254 -4.93 35.80 1.60
CA LYS A 254 -6.24 35.18 1.43
C LYS A 254 -6.10 33.75 0.89
N ASN A 255 -7.14 32.94 1.07
CA ASN A 255 -7.23 31.65 0.42
C ASN A 255 -7.37 31.80 -1.11
N TYR A 256 -6.42 31.25 -1.85
CA TYR A 256 -6.44 31.21 -3.33
C TYR A 256 -7.06 29.93 -3.89
N PHE A 257 -7.17 28.85 -3.09
CA PHE A 257 -7.73 27.59 -3.56
C PHE A 257 -9.23 27.71 -3.86
N CYS A 258 -9.62 27.20 -5.03
CA CYS A 258 -11.02 27.16 -5.44
C CYS A 258 -11.83 26.00 -4.82
N ASN A 259 -11.15 24.92 -4.41
CA ASN A 259 -11.74 23.64 -3.98
C ASN A 259 -11.30 23.19 -2.58
N TYR A 260 -10.68 24.09 -1.80
CA TYR A 260 -10.13 23.74 -0.49
C TYR A 260 -10.28 24.85 0.52
N LYS A 261 -10.80 24.51 1.72
CA LYS A 261 -11.00 25.45 2.82
C LYS A 261 -10.74 24.75 4.14
N GLU A 262 -9.60 24.99 4.74
CA GLU A 262 -9.25 24.54 6.09
C GLU A 262 -8.62 25.68 6.89
N ASN A 263 -8.52 25.55 8.20
CA ASN A 263 -7.85 26.52 9.06
C ASN A 263 -6.32 26.31 8.99
N ILE A 264 -5.67 27.01 8.07
CA ILE A 264 -4.23 26.96 7.82
C ILE A 264 -3.70 28.36 7.51
N ASN A 265 -2.38 28.53 7.54
CA ASN A 265 -1.73 29.75 7.07
C ASN A 265 -1.71 29.78 5.55
N TYR A 266 -2.60 30.53 4.94
CA TYR A 266 -2.62 30.70 3.48
C TYR A 266 -1.53 31.67 3.04
N VAL A 267 -0.90 31.36 1.91
CA VAL A 267 0.13 32.20 1.29
C VAL A 267 -0.15 32.40 -0.20
N LYS A 268 0.36 33.50 -0.77
CA LYS A 268 0.31 33.69 -2.23
C LYS A 268 1.09 32.56 -2.92
N PRO A 269 0.51 31.87 -3.94
CA PRO A 269 1.16 30.76 -4.61
C PRO A 269 2.30 31.23 -5.53
N SER A 270 3.43 31.59 -4.93
CA SER A 270 4.64 32.09 -5.61
C SER A 270 5.80 31.10 -5.59
N LEU A 271 5.86 30.22 -4.57
CA LEU A 271 6.89 29.20 -4.46
C LEU A 271 6.38 27.85 -4.98
N LYS A 272 7.28 27.07 -5.58
CA LYS A 272 7.04 25.69 -6.01
C LYS A 272 7.95 24.73 -5.30
N CYS A 273 7.49 23.48 -5.16
CA CYS A 273 8.32 22.36 -4.75
C CYS A 273 8.12 21.15 -5.66
N GLU A 274 9.17 20.36 -5.78
CA GLU A 274 9.13 19.07 -6.46
C GLU A 274 8.57 18.01 -5.53
N VAL A 275 7.62 17.26 -6.03
CA VAL A 275 6.91 16.22 -5.27
C VAL A 275 6.82 14.95 -6.09
N SER A 276 7.20 13.83 -5.50
CA SER A 276 6.89 12.52 -6.07
C SER A 276 5.56 12.00 -5.51
N TYR A 277 4.79 11.31 -6.35
CA TYR A 277 3.49 10.76 -5.98
C TYR A 277 3.20 9.50 -6.80
N ILE A 278 2.33 8.63 -6.31
CA ILE A 278 1.98 7.38 -7.02
C ILE A 278 1.06 7.68 -8.20
N GLU A 279 -0.07 8.34 -7.92
CA GLU A 279 -1.10 8.64 -8.92
C GLU A 279 -1.95 9.84 -8.49
N ARG A 280 -2.85 10.27 -9.36
CA ARG A 280 -3.92 11.19 -8.99
C ARG A 280 -5.21 10.42 -8.71
N THR A 281 -5.91 10.81 -7.66
CA THR A 281 -7.24 10.28 -7.34
C THR A 281 -8.30 10.82 -8.32
N LEU A 282 -9.51 10.28 -8.27
CA LEU A 282 -10.64 10.80 -9.06
C LEU A 282 -10.91 12.29 -8.84
N ASN A 283 -10.60 12.81 -7.64
CA ASN A 283 -10.72 14.23 -7.30
C ASN A 283 -9.43 15.01 -7.61
N ASN A 284 -8.56 14.50 -8.47
CA ASN A 284 -7.29 15.08 -8.89
C ASN A 284 -6.26 15.28 -7.75
N ASN A 285 -6.44 14.70 -6.58
CA ASN A 285 -5.50 14.78 -5.48
C ASN A 285 -4.31 13.84 -5.67
N LEU A 286 -3.11 14.28 -5.27
CA LEU A 286 -1.90 13.47 -5.27
C LEU A 286 -2.00 12.37 -4.21
N ARG A 287 -1.77 11.13 -4.61
CA ARG A 287 -1.75 9.99 -3.70
C ARG A 287 -0.34 9.74 -3.19
N GLN A 288 -0.17 9.68 -1.88
CA GLN A 288 1.11 9.50 -1.19
C GLN A 288 2.20 10.50 -1.66
N PRO A 289 1.94 11.83 -1.66
CA PRO A 289 2.93 12.80 -2.07
C PRO A 289 4.11 12.84 -1.10
N VAL A 290 5.33 12.91 -1.65
CA VAL A 290 6.59 12.99 -0.91
C VAL A 290 7.41 14.16 -1.46
N TYR A 291 7.87 15.04 -0.58
CA TYR A 291 8.76 16.15 -0.95
C TYR A 291 10.10 15.62 -1.46
N LYS A 292 10.56 16.13 -2.59
CA LYS A 292 11.84 15.75 -3.24
C LYS A 292 12.81 16.91 -3.41
N GLY A 293 12.37 18.13 -3.21
CA GLY A 293 13.21 19.33 -3.33
C GLY A 293 12.43 20.57 -3.74
N SER A 294 13.11 21.68 -3.88
CA SER A 294 12.60 22.90 -4.51
C SER A 294 13.51 23.24 -5.68
N LYS A 295 12.93 23.52 -6.84
CA LYS A 295 13.66 24.28 -7.88
C LYS A 295 13.66 25.73 -7.43
N ILE A 296 14.81 26.20 -7.05
CA ILE A 296 15.09 27.60 -6.76
C ILE A 296 15.20 28.34 -8.08
#